data_7323c435bb5d68355bd9887157c2a258
#
_entry.id   7323c435bb5d68355bd9887157c2a258
#
_cell.length_a   1.000
_cell.length_b   1.000
_cell.length_c   1.000
_cell.angle_alpha   90.00
_cell.angle_beta   90.00
_cell.angle_gamma   90.00
#
_symmetry.space_group_name_H-M   'P 1'
#
loop_
_entity.id
_entity.type
_entity.pdbx_description
1 polymer ?
#
loop_
_entity_poly.entity_id
_entity_poly.type
_entity_poly.pdbx_seq_one_letter_code
_entity_poly.pdbx_strand_id
1 'polypeptide(L)'
;MNHRLVRPLVAGAAAVAVAAGGWLAYDSLRAGETHSVHSSYAFDVKDETKVAGFADYVVVATVDRIAEVQERDGTPYTVFDVTVDQTLKGEPVKTLRVVQLGGTLGKDTWRVDGETLLRPGTTYVLAAKTEQGRGTHQLVGGADVPIVDRAAARAGGSGPVAEWETNVDRQQWPEELPKSS
;
A
#
# COMPACT_ATOMS: atom_id res chain seq x y z
N MET A 1 43.06 -40.16 54.97
CA MET A 1 42.36 -38.86 54.86
C MET A 1 42.60 -38.32 53.42
N ASN A 2 41.68 -38.58 52.52
CA ASN A 2 41.80 -38.18 51.13
C ASN A 2 40.69 -37.16 50.80
N HIS A 3 41.05 -35.88 50.70
CA HIS A 3 40.19 -34.85 50.23
C HIS A 3 40.19 -34.88 48.67
N ARG A 4 39.09 -35.31 48.07
CA ARG A 4 38.86 -35.15 46.65
C ARG A 4 38.19 -33.77 46.42
N LEU A 5 38.95 -32.90 45.76
CA LEU A 5 38.47 -31.64 45.27
C LEU A 5 37.51 -31.89 44.08
N VAL A 6 36.26 -31.51 44.28
CA VAL A 6 35.28 -31.44 43.21
C VAL A 6 35.44 -30.07 42.52
N ARG A 7 35.89 -30.08 41.25
CA ARG A 7 35.89 -28.87 40.43
C ARG A 7 34.50 -28.72 39.81
N PRO A 8 33.84 -27.54 39.93
CA PRO A 8 32.61 -27.31 39.23
C PRO A 8 32.91 -26.94 37.76
N LEU A 9 32.31 -27.69 36.86
CA LEU A 9 32.17 -27.36 35.45
C LEU A 9 31.15 -26.20 35.29
N VAL A 10 31.64 -24.97 35.26
CA VAL A 10 30.85 -23.77 34.91
C VAL A 10 31.57 -23.08 33.76
N ALA A 11 31.48 -23.62 32.55
CA ALA A 11 32.06 -22.99 31.37
C ALA A 11 31.27 -23.22 30.09
N GLY A 12 29.93 -23.44 30.19
CA GLY A 12 29.12 -23.69 28.96
C GLY A 12 27.97 -22.72 28.69
N ALA A 13 27.57 -21.91 29.69
CA ALA A 13 26.35 -21.09 29.52
C ALA A 13 26.61 -19.63 29.10
N ALA A 14 27.83 -19.12 29.23
CA ALA A 14 28.11 -17.70 28.96
C ALA A 14 28.28 -17.38 27.47
N ALA A 15 28.75 -18.32 26.66
CA ALA A 15 29.02 -18.08 25.23
C ALA A 15 27.74 -17.99 24.37
N VAL A 16 26.67 -18.71 24.74
CA VAL A 16 25.39 -18.70 23.99
C VAL A 16 24.60 -17.43 24.31
N ALA A 17 24.66 -16.94 25.54
CA ALA A 17 23.96 -15.71 25.96
C ALA A 17 24.55 -14.45 25.26
N VAL A 18 25.87 -14.42 25.05
CA VAL A 18 26.55 -13.29 24.38
C VAL A 18 26.21 -13.26 22.88
N ALA A 19 26.08 -14.41 22.21
CA ALA A 19 25.72 -14.46 20.79
C ALA A 19 24.26 -14.03 20.58
N ALA A 20 23.32 -14.49 21.40
CA ALA A 20 21.91 -14.10 21.29
C ALA A 20 21.69 -12.63 21.68
N GLY A 21 22.34 -12.16 22.74
CA GLY A 21 22.29 -10.76 23.16
C GLY A 21 22.94 -9.80 22.16
N GLY A 22 24.02 -10.21 21.54
CA GLY A 22 24.70 -9.44 20.49
C GLY A 22 23.86 -9.29 19.23
N TRP A 23 23.13 -10.31 18.85
CA TRP A 23 22.26 -10.28 17.68
C TRP A 23 21.04 -9.37 17.89
N LEU A 24 20.39 -9.47 19.06
CA LEU A 24 19.26 -8.59 19.46
C LEU A 24 19.71 -7.12 19.58
N ALA A 25 20.91 -6.87 20.14
CA ALA A 25 21.45 -5.52 20.22
C ALA A 25 21.83 -4.97 18.83
N TYR A 26 22.39 -5.80 17.94
CA TYR A 26 22.69 -5.40 16.58
C TYR A 26 21.42 -5.05 15.80
N ASP A 27 20.39 -5.88 15.85
CA ASP A 27 19.13 -5.61 15.16
C ASP A 27 18.43 -4.37 15.73
N SER A 28 18.50 -4.12 17.05
CA SER A 28 17.93 -2.91 17.65
C SER A 28 18.68 -1.62 17.29
N LEU A 29 19.97 -1.72 16.96
CA LEU A 29 20.82 -0.58 16.58
C LEU A 29 20.91 -0.36 15.07
N ARG A 30 20.47 -1.33 14.26
CA ARG A 30 20.45 -1.18 12.80
C ARG A 30 19.51 -0.03 12.42
N ALA A 31 20.00 0.94 11.67
CA ALA A 31 19.16 1.93 11.02
C ALA A 31 18.30 1.24 9.94
N GLY A 32 17.05 1.66 9.79
CA GLY A 32 16.19 1.18 8.72
C GLY A 32 16.73 1.62 7.35
N GLU A 33 16.60 0.76 6.36
CA GLU A 33 16.98 1.04 4.98
C GLU A 33 15.76 1.50 4.17
N THR A 34 15.99 2.37 3.18
CA THR A 34 14.95 2.74 2.21
C THR A 34 15.25 2.02 0.90
N HIS A 35 14.30 1.19 0.48
CA HIS A 35 14.33 0.47 -0.77
C HIS A 35 13.46 1.17 -1.81
N SER A 36 14.02 1.43 -3.00
CA SER A 36 13.24 1.89 -4.15
C SER A 36 12.72 0.71 -4.94
N VAL A 37 11.44 0.73 -5.25
CA VAL A 37 10.77 -0.27 -6.09
C VAL A 37 10.36 0.40 -7.39
N HIS A 38 10.81 -0.14 -8.51
CA HIS A 38 10.32 0.27 -9.82
C HIS A 38 9.01 -0.48 -10.10
N SER A 39 7.90 0.25 -10.17
CA SER A 39 6.66 -0.32 -10.67
C SER A 39 6.68 -0.36 -12.19
N SER A 40 6.40 -1.53 -12.74
CA SER A 40 6.15 -1.69 -14.17
C SER A 40 4.66 -1.95 -14.37
N TYR A 41 4.00 -1.03 -15.03
CA TYR A 41 2.60 -1.17 -15.39
C TYR A 41 2.47 -1.85 -16.74
N ALA A 42 1.45 -2.69 -16.91
CA ALA A 42 1.18 -3.39 -18.16
C ALA A 42 0.58 -2.50 -19.24
N PHE A 43 0.23 -1.26 -18.92
CA PHE A 43 -0.28 -0.22 -19.81
C PHE A 43 0.10 1.17 -19.29
N ASP A 44 -0.10 2.21 -20.10
CA ASP A 44 0.18 3.59 -19.70
C ASP A 44 -0.84 4.09 -18.65
N VAL A 45 -0.43 4.12 -17.39
CA VAL A 45 -1.25 4.61 -16.25
C VAL A 45 -1.35 6.14 -16.17
N LYS A 46 -0.69 6.87 -17.06
CA LYS A 46 -0.88 8.32 -17.22
C LYS A 46 -2.11 8.63 -18.07
N ASP A 47 -2.57 7.66 -18.86
CA ASP A 47 -3.83 7.76 -19.57
C ASP A 47 -4.98 7.38 -18.63
N GLU A 48 -5.58 8.37 -18.00
CA GLU A 48 -6.65 8.19 -17.02
C GLU A 48 -7.90 7.53 -17.63
N THR A 49 -8.12 7.63 -18.96
CA THR A 49 -9.22 6.91 -19.60
C THR A 49 -8.97 5.40 -19.63
N LYS A 50 -7.71 4.97 -19.78
CA LYS A 50 -7.29 3.57 -19.65
C LYS A 50 -7.34 3.11 -18.20
N VAL A 51 -6.90 3.94 -17.27
CA VAL A 51 -7.01 3.66 -15.83
C VAL A 51 -8.47 3.48 -15.44
N ALA A 52 -9.36 4.39 -15.86
CA ALA A 52 -10.79 4.28 -15.64
C ALA A 52 -11.37 3.01 -16.28
N GLY A 53 -10.93 2.65 -17.47
CA GLY A 53 -11.36 1.42 -18.17
C GLY A 53 -10.97 0.15 -17.44
N PHE A 54 -9.75 0.09 -16.90
CA PHE A 54 -9.21 -1.07 -16.20
C PHE A 54 -9.75 -1.23 -14.78
N ALA A 55 -9.97 -0.13 -14.07
CA ALA A 55 -10.45 -0.13 -12.69
C ALA A 55 -11.88 -0.69 -12.58
N ASP A 56 -12.17 -1.42 -11.50
CA ASP A 56 -13.54 -1.82 -11.16
C ASP A 56 -14.27 -0.71 -10.39
N TYR A 57 -13.51 0.09 -9.64
CA TYR A 57 -14.02 1.23 -8.89
C TYR A 57 -13.24 2.49 -9.23
N VAL A 58 -13.98 3.59 -9.44
CA VAL A 58 -13.45 4.95 -9.38
C VAL A 58 -14.29 5.69 -8.36
N VAL A 59 -13.67 6.16 -7.29
CA VAL A 59 -14.37 6.74 -6.15
C VAL A 59 -13.69 8.02 -5.66
N VAL A 60 -14.48 8.95 -5.15
CA VAL A 60 -13.99 10.01 -4.28
C VAL A 60 -14.05 9.48 -2.86
N ALA A 61 -12.92 9.37 -2.20
CA ALA A 61 -12.87 8.74 -0.88
C ALA A 61 -11.86 9.41 0.05
N THR A 62 -12.19 9.43 1.32
CA THR A 62 -11.31 9.91 2.40
C THR A 62 -10.63 8.71 3.05
N VAL A 63 -9.31 8.78 3.18
CA VAL A 63 -8.54 7.76 3.88
C VAL A 63 -8.76 7.89 5.38
N ASP A 64 -9.33 6.87 6.00
CA ASP A 64 -9.60 6.88 7.44
C ASP A 64 -8.33 6.54 8.23
N ARG A 65 -7.65 5.45 7.82
CA ARG A 65 -6.43 4.96 8.50
C ARG A 65 -5.66 3.96 7.64
N ILE A 66 -4.42 3.72 8.03
CA ILE A 66 -3.69 2.52 7.63
C ILE A 66 -4.28 1.36 8.44
N ALA A 67 -4.84 0.36 7.76
CA ALA A 67 -5.42 -0.81 8.40
C ALA A 67 -4.35 -1.83 8.78
N GLU A 68 -3.44 -2.12 7.84
CA GLU A 68 -2.33 -3.06 8.02
C GLU A 68 -1.27 -2.86 6.94
N VAL A 69 -0.11 -3.47 7.15
CA VAL A 69 0.91 -3.66 6.11
C VAL A 69 1.02 -5.16 5.87
N GLN A 70 0.73 -5.59 4.65
CA GLN A 70 0.85 -6.98 4.22
C GLN A 70 2.21 -7.18 3.54
N GLU A 71 2.90 -8.24 3.89
CA GLU A 71 4.08 -8.67 3.15
C GLU A 71 3.67 -9.65 2.04
N ARG A 72 4.11 -9.39 0.83
CA ARG A 72 3.92 -10.26 -0.34
C ARG A 72 5.27 -10.42 -1.03
N ASP A 73 5.83 -11.64 -1.02
CA ASP A 73 7.12 -11.96 -1.61
C ASP A 73 8.25 -10.99 -1.20
N GLY A 74 8.33 -10.68 0.11
CA GLY A 74 9.33 -9.78 0.68
C GLY A 74 9.07 -8.29 0.46
N THR A 75 7.95 -7.93 -0.17
CA THR A 75 7.58 -6.54 -0.46
C THR A 75 6.37 -6.13 0.36
N PRO A 76 6.39 -4.96 1.04
CA PRO A 76 5.23 -4.48 1.76
C PRO A 76 4.18 -3.88 0.83
N TYR A 77 2.93 -4.13 1.19
CA TYR A 77 1.74 -3.52 0.62
C TYR A 77 0.94 -2.88 1.75
N THR A 78 0.73 -1.59 1.67
CA THR A 78 -0.05 -0.87 2.69
C THR A 78 -1.54 -0.93 2.35
N VAL A 79 -2.33 -1.39 3.29
CA VAL A 79 -3.79 -1.47 3.20
C VAL A 79 -4.40 -0.28 3.95
N PHE A 80 -5.27 0.44 3.28
CA PHE A 80 -5.99 1.58 3.82
C PHE A 80 -7.48 1.26 3.92
N ASP A 81 -8.09 1.62 5.05
CA ASP A 81 -9.54 1.73 5.14
C ASP A 81 -9.93 3.13 4.65
N VAL A 82 -10.90 3.20 3.74
CA VAL A 82 -11.37 4.47 3.18
C VAL A 82 -12.89 4.57 3.26
N THR A 83 -13.38 5.77 3.58
CA THR A 83 -14.80 6.12 3.49
C THR A 83 -15.07 6.76 2.14
N VAL A 84 -16.01 6.19 1.39
CA VAL A 84 -16.40 6.67 0.06
C VAL A 84 -17.42 7.80 0.19
N ASP A 85 -17.07 8.95 -0.37
CA ASP A 85 -17.95 10.12 -0.43
C ASP A 85 -18.81 10.11 -1.70
N GLN A 86 -18.24 9.63 -2.84
CA GLN A 86 -18.93 9.52 -4.13
C GLN A 86 -18.37 8.35 -4.94
N THR A 87 -19.24 7.59 -5.58
CA THR A 87 -18.85 6.54 -6.54
C THR A 87 -19.05 7.07 -7.95
N LEU A 88 -17.93 7.18 -8.71
CA LEU A 88 -17.95 7.61 -10.11
C LEU A 88 -18.09 6.41 -11.05
N LYS A 89 -17.53 5.25 -10.66
CA LYS A 89 -17.62 3.97 -11.36
C LYS A 89 -17.70 2.81 -10.37
N GLY A 90 -18.40 1.76 -10.72
CA GLY A 90 -18.61 0.55 -9.93
C GLY A 90 -19.92 0.58 -9.15
N GLU A 91 -20.16 -0.47 -8.37
CA GLU A 91 -21.33 -0.53 -7.49
C GLU A 91 -21.19 0.50 -6.35
N PRO A 92 -22.29 1.21 -5.98
CA PRO A 92 -22.24 2.15 -4.87
C PRO A 92 -21.86 1.47 -3.56
N VAL A 93 -20.79 1.94 -2.93
CA VAL A 93 -20.28 1.42 -1.65
C VAL A 93 -20.01 2.56 -0.68
N LYS A 94 -20.04 2.27 0.63
CA LYS A 94 -19.75 3.25 1.66
C LYS A 94 -18.30 3.25 2.10
N THR A 95 -17.65 2.11 2.00
CA THR A 95 -16.27 1.90 2.43
C THR A 95 -15.57 0.95 1.48
N LEU A 96 -14.26 1.12 1.33
CA LEU A 96 -13.40 0.19 0.61
C LEU A 96 -12.14 -0.07 1.44
N ARG A 97 -11.47 -1.19 1.16
CA ARG A 97 -10.09 -1.46 1.57
C ARG A 97 -9.20 -1.38 0.35
N VAL A 98 -8.40 -0.34 0.29
CA VAL A 98 -7.51 -0.06 -0.85
C VAL A 98 -6.09 -0.47 -0.50
N VAL A 99 -5.41 -1.12 -1.44
CA VAL A 99 -4.03 -1.58 -1.29
C VAL A 99 -3.11 -0.78 -2.20
N GLN A 100 -2.02 -0.30 -1.65
CA GLN A 100 -0.95 0.37 -2.39
C GLN A 100 0.38 -0.32 -2.15
N LEU A 101 1.18 -0.49 -3.20
CA LEU A 101 2.54 -1.01 -3.10
C LEU A 101 3.43 -0.05 -2.31
N GLY A 102 4.25 -0.60 -1.43
CA GLY A 102 5.14 0.15 -0.56
C GLY A 102 4.65 0.25 0.88
N GLY A 103 5.47 0.85 1.71
CA GLY A 103 5.23 0.96 3.15
C GLY A 103 6.45 0.63 3.99
N THR A 104 6.25 0.46 5.28
CA THR A 104 7.32 0.12 6.23
C THR A 104 7.08 -1.28 6.79
N LEU A 105 8.07 -2.16 6.65
CA LEU A 105 8.08 -3.49 7.21
C LEU A 105 9.25 -3.59 8.20
N GLY A 106 8.95 -3.75 9.49
CA GLY A 106 9.96 -3.65 10.53
C GLY A 106 10.55 -2.24 10.60
N LYS A 107 11.83 -2.10 10.26
CA LYS A 107 12.55 -0.82 10.20
C LYS A 107 12.74 -0.32 8.77
N ASP A 108 12.60 -1.20 7.81
CA ASP A 108 12.89 -0.89 6.41
C ASP A 108 11.65 -0.30 5.73
N THR A 109 11.87 0.66 4.85
CA THR A 109 10.81 1.36 4.11
C THR A 109 10.96 1.12 2.63
N TRP A 110 9.87 0.73 1.97
CA TRP A 110 9.80 0.58 0.52
C TRP A 110 9.01 1.72 -0.09
N ARG A 111 9.58 2.36 -1.08
CA ARG A 111 8.94 3.44 -1.84
C ARG A 111 8.92 3.07 -3.31
N VAL A 112 7.78 3.26 -3.94
CA VAL A 112 7.67 3.18 -5.39
C VAL A 112 8.18 4.50 -5.97
N ASP A 113 9.03 4.44 -6.97
CA ASP A 113 9.61 5.64 -7.57
C ASP A 113 8.52 6.53 -8.17
N GLY A 114 8.57 7.80 -7.78
CA GLY A 114 7.58 8.79 -8.20
C GLY A 114 6.22 8.70 -7.52
N GLU A 115 5.99 7.73 -6.61
CA GLU A 115 4.71 7.57 -5.93
C GLU A 115 4.78 7.99 -4.47
N THR A 116 3.66 8.48 -3.96
CA THR A 116 3.48 8.79 -2.53
C THR A 116 2.36 7.91 -1.98
N LEU A 117 2.59 7.32 -0.80
CA LEU A 117 1.53 6.59 -0.11
C LEU A 117 0.38 7.52 0.28
N LEU A 118 -0.83 6.98 0.20
CA LEU A 118 -2.02 7.66 0.68
C LEU A 118 -1.87 8.10 2.14
N ARG A 119 -2.47 9.24 2.50
CA ARG A 119 -2.36 9.81 3.84
C ARG A 119 -3.70 9.78 4.55
N PRO A 120 -3.77 9.28 5.79
CA PRO A 120 -4.97 9.39 6.62
C PRO A 120 -5.47 10.84 6.72
N GLY A 121 -6.78 11.01 6.70
CA GLY A 121 -7.45 12.30 6.73
C GLY A 121 -7.50 13.05 5.39
N THR A 122 -6.89 12.52 4.32
CA THR A 122 -6.87 13.16 3.00
C THR A 122 -7.91 12.50 2.09
N THR A 123 -8.59 13.32 1.30
CA THR A 123 -9.57 12.88 0.30
C THR A 123 -8.90 12.84 -1.08
N TYR A 124 -9.18 11.77 -1.82
CA TYR A 124 -8.61 11.50 -3.13
C TYR A 124 -9.68 11.06 -4.12
N VAL A 125 -9.39 11.15 -5.42
CA VAL A 125 -10.04 10.31 -6.41
C VAL A 125 -9.19 9.04 -6.56
N LEU A 126 -9.77 7.88 -6.27
CA LEU A 126 -9.10 6.59 -6.28
C LEU A 126 -9.66 5.72 -7.39
N ALA A 127 -8.79 5.20 -8.25
CA ALA A 127 -9.11 4.14 -9.19
C ALA A 127 -8.57 2.82 -8.64
N ALA A 128 -9.40 1.80 -8.52
CA ALA A 128 -9.01 0.56 -7.87
C ALA A 128 -9.56 -0.68 -8.58
N LYS A 129 -8.73 -1.72 -8.64
CA LYS A 129 -9.06 -3.04 -9.20
C LYS A 129 -9.27 -4.04 -8.09
N THR A 130 -10.35 -4.79 -8.14
CA THR A 130 -10.68 -5.81 -7.14
C THR A 130 -9.66 -6.95 -7.14
N GLU A 131 -9.09 -7.25 -5.98
CA GLU A 131 -8.25 -8.43 -5.78
C GLU A 131 -9.14 -9.63 -5.43
N GLN A 132 -9.25 -10.58 -6.36
CA GLN A 132 -10.10 -11.74 -6.16
C GLN A 132 -9.69 -12.55 -4.92
N GLY A 133 -10.67 -12.86 -4.07
CA GLY A 133 -10.47 -13.68 -2.86
C GLY A 133 -9.79 -12.97 -1.69
N ARG A 134 -9.42 -11.69 -1.81
CA ARG A 134 -8.71 -10.94 -0.76
C ARG A 134 -9.58 -9.93 -0.01
N GLY A 135 -10.71 -9.52 -0.58
CA GLY A 135 -11.57 -8.47 0.02
C GLY A 135 -10.93 -7.09 0.02
N THR A 136 -9.92 -6.90 -0.81
CA THR A 136 -9.15 -5.66 -1.01
C THR A 136 -9.17 -5.25 -2.47
N HIS A 137 -8.84 -3.98 -2.74
CA HIS A 137 -8.82 -3.40 -4.07
C HIS A 137 -7.46 -2.75 -4.31
N GLN A 138 -6.70 -3.26 -5.28
CA GLN A 138 -5.40 -2.72 -5.65
C GLN A 138 -5.56 -1.35 -6.32
N LEU A 139 -4.87 -0.33 -5.82
CA LEU A 139 -4.82 0.98 -6.43
C LEU A 139 -4.21 0.88 -7.84
N VAL A 140 -4.87 1.47 -8.82
CA VAL A 140 -4.44 1.50 -10.23
C VAL A 140 -3.92 2.89 -10.54
N GLY A 141 -2.66 2.96 -10.98
CA GLY A 141 -1.99 4.25 -11.15
C GLY A 141 -1.65 4.84 -9.77
N GLY A 142 -0.43 5.17 -9.51
CA GLY A 142 -0.02 5.51 -8.17
C GLY A 142 0.73 6.82 -8.04
N ALA A 143 1.24 7.36 -9.15
CA ALA A 143 2.14 8.50 -9.06
C ALA A 143 1.44 9.79 -8.63
N ASP A 144 0.28 10.07 -9.19
CA ASP A 144 -0.42 11.34 -9.04
C ASP A 144 -1.90 11.13 -8.71
N VAL A 145 -2.17 10.49 -7.56
CA VAL A 145 -3.57 10.37 -7.09
C VAL A 145 -4.07 11.76 -6.73
N PRO A 146 -5.10 12.29 -7.44
CA PRO A 146 -5.56 13.65 -7.23
C PRO A 146 -6.07 13.87 -5.81
N ILE A 147 -5.50 14.85 -5.10
CA ILE A 147 -6.02 15.30 -3.81
C ILE A 147 -7.20 16.22 -4.06
N VAL A 148 -8.28 16.00 -3.34
CA VAL A 148 -9.53 16.71 -3.51
C VAL A 148 -9.91 17.43 -2.22
N ASP A 149 -10.38 18.68 -2.35
CA ASP A 149 -11.12 19.30 -1.26
C ASP A 149 -12.46 18.60 -1.11
N ARG A 150 -12.71 18.00 0.06
CA ARG A 150 -13.89 17.19 0.33
C ARG A 150 -15.19 17.99 0.21
N ALA A 151 -15.17 19.27 0.57
CA ALA A 151 -16.35 20.13 0.46
C ALA A 151 -16.63 20.49 -1.00
N ALA A 152 -15.58 20.79 -1.78
CA ALA A 152 -15.68 21.03 -3.21
C ALA A 152 -16.14 19.78 -3.97
N ALA A 153 -15.65 18.60 -3.61
CA ALA A 153 -16.11 17.34 -4.20
C ALA A 153 -17.61 17.10 -4.04
N ARG A 154 -18.15 17.40 -2.86
CA ARG A 154 -19.61 17.28 -2.58
C ARG A 154 -20.46 18.32 -3.29
N ALA A 155 -19.88 19.47 -3.61
CA ALA A 155 -20.57 20.53 -4.35
C ALA A 155 -20.72 20.24 -5.86
N GLY A 156 -19.89 19.34 -6.39
CA GLY A 156 -19.91 18.93 -7.82
C GLY A 156 -19.35 20.00 -8.78
N GLY A 157 -19.03 19.59 -9.98
CA GLY A 157 -18.95 20.49 -11.14
C GLY A 157 -17.61 21.09 -11.52
N SER A 158 -16.50 20.91 -10.76
CA SER A 158 -15.18 21.40 -11.20
C SER A 158 -14.02 20.64 -10.54
N GLY A 159 -12.82 20.75 -11.14
CA GLY A 159 -11.59 20.17 -10.63
C GLY A 159 -11.46 18.66 -10.91
N PRO A 160 -10.59 17.96 -10.16
CA PRO A 160 -10.24 16.57 -10.43
C PRO A 160 -11.44 15.60 -10.49
N VAL A 161 -12.50 15.87 -9.73
CA VAL A 161 -13.70 15.01 -9.74
C VAL A 161 -14.40 15.07 -11.09
N ALA A 162 -14.62 16.28 -11.65
CA ALA A 162 -15.25 16.45 -12.96
C ALA A 162 -14.40 15.91 -14.11
N GLU A 163 -13.07 16.01 -13.98
CA GLU A 163 -12.13 15.39 -14.93
C GLU A 163 -12.27 13.86 -14.91
N TRP A 164 -12.31 13.26 -13.72
CA TRP A 164 -12.49 11.82 -13.57
C TRP A 164 -13.89 11.34 -13.99
N GLU A 165 -14.96 12.11 -13.77
CA GLU A 165 -16.29 11.82 -14.33
C GLU A 165 -16.20 11.74 -15.86
N THR A 166 -15.52 12.71 -16.49
CA THR A 166 -15.30 12.71 -17.94
C THR A 166 -14.46 11.51 -18.41
N ASN A 167 -13.42 11.13 -17.66
CA ASN A 167 -12.56 9.99 -17.98
C ASN A 167 -13.32 8.67 -17.82
N VAL A 168 -14.20 8.55 -16.85
CA VAL A 168 -15.10 7.38 -16.69
C VAL A 168 -16.09 7.29 -17.86
N ASP A 169 -16.68 8.40 -18.29
CA ASP A 169 -17.59 8.41 -19.45
C ASP A 169 -16.88 8.03 -20.77
N ARG A 170 -15.60 8.35 -20.88
CA ARG A 170 -14.75 8.07 -22.05
C ARG A 170 -13.82 6.88 -21.86
N GLN A 171 -14.05 6.05 -20.84
CA GLN A 171 -13.16 4.97 -20.46
C GLN A 171 -12.84 4.03 -21.61
N GLN A 172 -11.59 3.57 -21.66
CA GLN A 172 -11.09 2.67 -22.69
C GLN A 172 -10.38 1.49 -22.03
N TRP A 173 -10.69 0.27 -22.45
CA TRP A 173 -9.91 -0.88 -22.03
C TRP A 173 -8.49 -0.78 -22.60
N PRO A 174 -7.43 -0.95 -21.79
CA PRO A 174 -6.06 -0.91 -22.30
C PRO A 174 -5.86 -1.98 -23.37
N GLU A 175 -5.43 -1.57 -24.58
CA GLU A 175 -5.24 -2.50 -25.71
C GLU A 175 -4.11 -3.50 -25.45
N GLU A 176 -3.19 -3.16 -24.57
CA GLU A 176 -2.05 -3.96 -24.14
C GLU A 176 -2.46 -5.18 -23.31
N LEU A 177 -3.69 -5.18 -22.78
CA LEU A 177 -4.22 -6.25 -21.92
C LEU A 177 -5.20 -7.15 -22.69
N PRO A 178 -5.22 -8.46 -22.38
CA PRO A 178 -6.25 -9.34 -22.91
C PRO A 178 -7.63 -8.86 -22.40
N LYS A 179 -8.61 -8.85 -23.28
CA LYS A 179 -9.99 -8.54 -22.89
C LYS A 179 -10.47 -9.60 -21.91
N SER A 180 -10.96 -9.18 -20.74
CA SER A 180 -11.59 -10.10 -19.80
C SER A 180 -12.84 -10.71 -20.46
N SER A 181 -12.86 -12.04 -20.52
CA SER A 181 -14.00 -12.82 -21.03
C SER A 181 -15.14 -12.79 -20.02
#